data_ec2638798adf948e264ea520fbd90694
#
_entry.id   ec2638798adf948e264ea520fbd90694
#
_cell.length_a   1.000
_cell.length_b   1.000
_cell.length_c   1.000
_cell.angle_alpha   90.00
_cell.angle_beta   90.00
_cell.angle_gamma   90.00
#
_symmetry.space_group_name_H-M   'P 1'
#
loop_
_entity.id
_entity.type
_entity.pdbx_description
1 polymer ?
#
loop_
_entity_poly.entity_id
_entity_poly.type
_entity_poly.pdbx_seq_one_letter_code
_entity_poly.pdbx_strand_id
1 'polypeptide(L)'
;RDYYASRGLGDVYKRQLLYLSLVIGVSCQSRQQVTAPISTIDSTLQTNVTAILESKLSEINAQSGQVIVMEVQTGQIKALVGLTKKDSTNYQSCENFSVWQSTGLMHPISLLVALETGKVKLSDKVDTGNGIYQVQGRELKDHNWHRGGYGEITAQEGLAASSNIAIYKTMEKAFGDNPQTFFDLLANMSYGKPDSITGIANLKPAHIVTPKDNNWAKSDFAWSSIGYNQQISPIQILTFYNAIANNGKMIQPQLYKDSVVVINPQIASRASIDSLKLALAFNITDGLGHPAKSDKVL
;
A
#
# COMPACT_ATOMS: atom_id res chain seq x y z
N ARG A 1 -58.01 -58.22 34.57
CA ARG A 1 -57.82 -58.13 33.14
C ARG A 1 -57.21 -56.75 32.86
N ASP A 2 -55.93 -56.72 32.89
CA ASP A 2 -55.12 -55.84 32.09
C ASP A 2 -53.69 -55.93 32.60
N TYR A 3 -53.02 -56.92 32.12
CA TYR A 3 -51.64 -57.21 32.38
C TYR A 3 -50.88 -57.04 31.07
N TYR A 4 -50.50 -55.77 30.70
CA TYR A 4 -49.53 -55.53 29.64
C TYR A 4 -49.20 -54.00 29.59
N ALA A 5 -48.43 -53.50 30.49
CA ALA A 5 -47.73 -52.22 30.24
C ALA A 5 -46.71 -51.90 31.37
N SER A 6 -45.65 -52.65 31.53
CA SER A 6 -44.50 -52.14 32.37
C SER A 6 -43.12 -52.78 32.08
N ARG A 7 -42.91 -53.25 30.85
CA ARG A 7 -41.58 -53.82 30.49
C ARG A 7 -40.86 -53.10 29.38
N GLY A 8 -41.21 -51.88 29.02
CA GLY A 8 -40.60 -51.18 27.91
C GLY A 8 -39.82 -49.90 28.27
N LEU A 9 -40.05 -49.31 29.42
CA LEU A 9 -39.45 -47.99 29.76
C LEU A 9 -38.09 -48.04 30.45
N GLY A 10 -37.76 -49.12 31.13
CA GLY A 10 -36.47 -49.28 31.83
C GLY A 10 -35.27 -49.46 30.91
N ASP A 11 -35.45 -50.12 29.77
CA ASP A 11 -34.33 -50.39 28.84
C ASP A 11 -34.02 -49.21 27.93
N VAL A 12 -35.01 -48.36 27.66
CA VAL A 12 -34.78 -47.14 26.87
C VAL A 12 -33.98 -46.13 27.65
N TYR A 13 -34.25 -45.96 28.95
CA TYR A 13 -33.49 -45.05 29.80
C TYR A 13 -32.05 -45.52 30.09
N LYS A 14 -31.83 -46.82 30.21
CA LYS A 14 -30.50 -47.41 30.39
C LYS A 14 -29.65 -47.25 29.12
N ARG A 15 -30.24 -47.37 27.93
CA ARG A 15 -29.53 -47.12 26.65
C ARG A 15 -29.26 -45.62 26.43
N GLN A 16 -30.19 -44.73 26.80
CA GLN A 16 -29.97 -43.28 26.72
C GLN A 16 -28.86 -42.79 27.69
N LEU A 17 -28.82 -43.31 28.93
CA LEU A 17 -27.75 -42.99 29.86
C LEU A 17 -26.39 -43.52 29.42
N LEU A 18 -26.31 -44.68 28.73
CA LEU A 18 -25.07 -45.19 28.16
C LEU A 18 -24.61 -44.33 26.97
N TYR A 19 -25.50 -43.81 26.13
CA TYR A 19 -25.17 -42.91 25.05
C TYR A 19 -24.75 -41.51 25.56
N LEU A 20 -25.39 -41.02 26.63
CA LEU A 20 -24.99 -39.73 27.25
C LEU A 20 -23.61 -39.83 27.92
N SER A 21 -23.31 -40.97 28.56
CA SER A 21 -21.98 -41.16 29.16
C SER A 21 -20.87 -41.39 28.12
N LEU A 22 -21.17 -41.95 26.93
CA LEU A 22 -20.20 -42.05 25.83
C LEU A 22 -19.97 -40.68 25.12
N VAL A 23 -20.99 -39.82 25.05
CA VAL A 23 -20.84 -38.49 24.46
C VAL A 23 -20.11 -37.52 25.40
N ILE A 24 -20.21 -37.69 26.72
CA ILE A 24 -19.43 -36.89 27.70
C ILE A 24 -17.96 -37.35 27.79
N GLY A 25 -17.67 -38.63 27.45
CA GLY A 25 -16.31 -39.17 27.49
C GLY A 25 -15.41 -38.79 26.31
N VAL A 26 -15.96 -38.23 25.22
CA VAL A 26 -15.21 -37.86 24.00
C VAL A 26 -14.91 -36.35 23.91
N SER A 27 -15.45 -35.53 24.81
CA SER A 27 -15.19 -34.08 24.80
C SER A 27 -14.04 -33.65 25.74
N CYS A 28 -13.07 -34.52 25.99
CA CYS A 28 -11.75 -34.10 26.44
C CYS A 28 -10.85 -33.81 25.25
N GLN A 29 -11.36 -33.07 24.26
CA GLN A 29 -10.50 -32.35 23.33
C GLN A 29 -9.79 -31.28 24.17
N SER A 30 -8.48 -31.39 24.25
CA SER A 30 -7.60 -30.36 24.75
C SER A 30 -8.15 -29.02 24.28
N ARG A 31 -8.66 -28.19 25.19
CA ARG A 31 -8.84 -26.76 24.93
C ARG A 31 -7.43 -26.28 24.59
N GLN A 32 -7.10 -26.20 23.31
CA GLN A 32 -6.01 -25.35 22.90
C GLN A 32 -6.33 -24.00 23.54
N GLN A 33 -5.54 -23.60 24.52
CA GLN A 33 -5.56 -22.23 25.01
C GLN A 33 -5.28 -21.38 23.78
N VAL A 34 -6.32 -20.79 23.22
CA VAL A 34 -6.18 -19.75 22.21
C VAL A 34 -5.54 -18.60 22.97
N THR A 35 -4.22 -18.56 22.96
CA THR A 35 -3.47 -17.42 23.48
C THR A 35 -3.89 -16.21 22.67
N ALA A 36 -4.22 -15.12 23.36
CA ALA A 36 -4.58 -13.88 22.69
C ALA A 36 -3.47 -13.49 21.69
N PRO A 37 -3.80 -13.05 20.49
CA PRO A 37 -2.81 -12.69 19.49
C PRO A 37 -1.90 -11.56 20.03
N ILE A 38 -0.58 -11.74 19.89
CA ILE A 38 0.41 -10.77 20.37
C ILE A 38 0.49 -9.63 19.35
N SER A 39 0.17 -8.41 19.76
CA SER A 39 0.30 -7.22 18.92
C SER A 39 1.75 -6.99 18.47
N THR A 40 1.92 -6.47 17.26
CA THR A 40 3.21 -6.05 16.70
C THR A 40 3.53 -4.58 17.00
N ILE A 41 2.54 -3.82 17.47
CA ILE A 41 2.67 -2.40 17.79
C ILE A 41 3.68 -2.20 18.93
N ASP A 42 4.63 -1.30 18.70
CA ASP A 42 5.52 -0.77 19.74
C ASP A 42 4.84 0.43 20.40
N SER A 43 4.49 0.30 21.67
CA SER A 43 3.72 1.33 22.38
C SER A 43 4.46 2.67 22.49
N THR A 44 5.78 2.64 22.65
CA THR A 44 6.61 3.84 22.74
C THR A 44 6.64 4.55 21.39
N LEU A 45 6.88 3.80 20.31
CA LEU A 45 6.88 4.35 18.96
C LEU A 45 5.50 4.88 18.58
N GLN A 46 4.43 4.14 18.89
CA GLN A 46 3.04 4.57 18.67
C GLN A 46 2.75 5.91 19.34
N THR A 47 3.12 6.08 20.61
CA THR A 47 2.91 7.32 21.35
C THR A 47 3.69 8.48 20.75
N ASN A 48 4.98 8.28 20.44
CA ASN A 48 5.82 9.31 19.85
C ASN A 48 5.33 9.75 18.47
N VAL A 49 4.97 8.80 17.62
CA VAL A 49 4.45 9.07 16.29
C VAL A 49 3.11 9.81 16.34
N THR A 50 2.24 9.46 17.30
CA THR A 50 0.97 10.16 17.52
C THR A 50 1.21 11.63 17.86
N ALA A 51 2.09 11.92 18.79
CA ALA A 51 2.42 13.31 19.20
C ALA A 51 3.04 14.11 18.04
N ILE A 52 3.94 13.51 17.27
CA ILE A 52 4.57 14.14 16.11
C ILE A 52 3.50 14.46 15.05
N LEU A 53 2.62 13.50 14.73
CA LEU A 53 1.55 13.70 13.76
C LEU A 53 0.61 14.80 14.18
N GLU A 54 0.14 14.80 15.44
CA GLU A 54 -0.78 15.81 15.97
C GLU A 54 -0.16 17.22 15.90
N SER A 55 1.10 17.36 16.33
CA SER A 55 1.84 18.61 16.24
C SER A 55 1.93 19.11 14.79
N LYS A 56 2.25 18.22 13.85
CA LYS A 56 2.40 18.59 12.43
C LYS A 56 1.07 18.96 11.78
N LEU A 57 0.01 18.23 12.07
CA LEU A 57 -1.34 18.53 11.58
C LEU A 57 -1.82 19.90 12.09
N SER A 58 -1.52 20.22 13.35
CA SER A 58 -1.85 21.53 13.95
C SER A 58 -1.06 22.65 13.28
N GLU A 59 0.25 22.48 13.06
CA GLU A 59 1.13 23.47 12.43
C GLU A 59 0.63 23.86 11.02
N ILE A 60 0.21 22.88 10.21
CA ILE A 60 -0.24 23.12 8.84
C ILE A 60 -1.76 23.27 8.72
N ASN A 61 -2.48 23.26 9.82
CA ASN A 61 -3.94 23.33 9.89
C ASN A 61 -4.65 22.26 9.01
N ALA A 62 -4.10 21.04 8.95
CA ALA A 62 -4.64 19.96 8.14
C ALA A 62 -5.92 19.35 8.75
N GLN A 63 -6.79 18.79 7.91
CA GLN A 63 -8.03 18.14 8.34
C GLN A 63 -7.77 16.75 8.93
N SER A 64 -6.82 16.00 8.36
CA SER A 64 -6.49 14.66 8.81
C SER A 64 -5.08 14.27 8.37
N GLY A 65 -4.55 13.22 8.99
CA GLY A 65 -3.28 12.62 8.60
C GLY A 65 -3.15 11.21 9.14
N GLN A 66 -2.21 10.46 8.55
CA GLN A 66 -1.93 9.09 8.91
C GLN A 66 -0.42 8.85 8.90
N VAL A 67 0.04 8.00 9.81
CA VAL A 67 1.40 7.47 9.81
C VAL A 67 1.34 5.96 10.05
N ILE A 68 2.01 5.22 9.19
CA ILE A 68 2.15 3.76 9.30
C ILE A 68 3.65 3.45 9.28
N VAL A 69 4.15 2.77 10.30
CA VAL A 69 5.54 2.30 10.39
C VAL A 69 5.54 0.78 10.31
N MET A 70 6.26 0.24 9.33
CA MET A 70 6.31 -1.20 9.08
C MET A 70 7.76 -1.68 9.01
N GLU A 71 8.05 -2.80 9.65
CA GLU A 71 9.35 -3.45 9.59
C GLU A 71 9.53 -4.15 8.24
N VAL A 72 10.64 -3.86 7.55
CA VAL A 72 10.85 -4.25 6.16
C VAL A 72 10.81 -5.77 5.96
N GLN A 73 11.47 -6.53 6.81
CA GLN A 73 11.69 -7.97 6.59
C GLN A 73 10.55 -8.86 7.08
N THR A 74 9.78 -8.39 8.05
CA THR A 74 8.72 -9.18 8.68
C THR A 74 7.31 -8.74 8.31
N GLY A 75 7.15 -7.50 7.81
CA GLY A 75 5.85 -6.89 7.57
C GLY A 75 5.13 -6.47 8.85
N GLN A 76 5.76 -6.56 10.02
CA GLN A 76 5.17 -6.16 11.29
C GLN A 76 4.93 -4.66 11.33
N ILE A 77 3.69 -4.26 11.60
CA ILE A 77 3.32 -2.86 11.78
C ILE A 77 3.71 -2.47 13.20
N LYS A 78 4.65 -1.53 13.33
CA LYS A 78 5.20 -1.06 14.61
C LYS A 78 4.47 0.18 15.13
N ALA A 79 3.89 0.99 14.22
CA ALA A 79 2.97 2.08 14.57
C ALA A 79 1.90 2.22 13.49
N LEU A 80 0.67 2.51 13.93
CA LEU A 80 -0.49 2.71 13.07
C LEU A 80 -1.32 3.84 13.66
N VAL A 81 -1.16 5.05 13.13
CA VAL A 81 -1.78 6.27 13.66
C VAL A 81 -2.60 6.93 12.57
N GLY A 82 -3.86 7.17 12.85
CA GLY A 82 -4.73 8.04 12.06
C GLY A 82 -5.35 9.09 12.96
N LEU A 83 -5.29 10.35 12.55
CA LEU A 83 -5.89 11.48 13.26
C LEU A 83 -6.79 12.27 12.31
N THR A 84 -7.91 12.75 12.82
CA THR A 84 -8.79 13.68 12.13
C THR A 84 -9.16 14.83 13.04
N LYS A 85 -9.37 16.01 12.45
CA LYS A 85 -9.74 17.21 13.18
C LYS A 85 -11.10 17.03 13.84
N LYS A 86 -11.16 17.23 15.16
CA LYS A 86 -12.37 17.16 15.96
C LYS A 86 -13.04 18.53 16.06
N ASP A 87 -12.22 19.57 16.27
CA ASP A 87 -12.62 20.97 16.37
C ASP A 87 -11.48 21.86 15.88
N SER A 88 -11.53 23.16 16.15
CA SER A 88 -10.53 24.13 15.68
C SER A 88 -9.09 23.85 16.18
N THR A 89 -8.93 23.17 17.30
CA THR A 89 -7.64 23.00 18.00
C THR A 89 -7.26 21.56 18.27
N ASN A 90 -8.23 20.63 18.27
CA ASN A 90 -8.02 19.27 18.72
C ASN A 90 -8.18 18.26 17.59
N TYR A 91 -7.41 17.18 17.68
CA TYR A 91 -7.52 15.99 16.83
C TYR A 91 -8.03 14.80 17.65
N GLN A 92 -8.65 13.86 16.96
CA GLN A 92 -9.11 12.60 17.54
C GLN A 92 -8.62 11.43 16.68
N SER A 93 -8.50 10.25 17.29
CA SER A 93 -8.14 9.04 16.57
C SER A 93 -9.13 8.75 15.43
N CYS A 94 -8.59 8.38 14.28
CA CYS A 94 -9.34 7.98 13.10
C CYS A 94 -8.77 6.69 12.55
N GLU A 95 -9.49 5.58 12.73
CA GLU A 95 -9.08 4.25 12.25
C GLU A 95 -9.42 4.01 10.78
N ASN A 96 -9.87 5.04 10.08
CA ASN A 96 -10.23 4.93 8.67
C ASN A 96 -8.98 4.97 7.77
N PHE A 97 -8.37 3.80 7.54
CA PHE A 97 -7.28 3.61 6.59
C PHE A 97 -7.79 3.32 5.18
N SER A 98 -8.95 3.85 4.83
CA SER A 98 -9.59 3.65 3.54
C SER A 98 -8.88 4.41 2.41
N VAL A 99 -9.32 4.12 1.25
CA VAL A 99 -8.83 4.39 -0.08
C VAL A 99 -8.56 5.87 -0.38
N TRP A 100 -7.39 6.17 -0.96
CA TRP A 100 -6.95 7.49 -1.38
C TRP A 100 -6.50 7.51 -2.85
N GLN A 101 -6.44 8.71 -3.45
CA GLN A 101 -5.71 8.91 -4.69
C GLN A 101 -4.22 9.12 -4.34
N SER A 102 -3.34 8.29 -4.90
CA SER A 102 -1.93 8.25 -4.48
C SER A 102 -1.01 9.25 -5.17
N THR A 103 -1.52 10.10 -6.03
CA THR A 103 -0.78 11.14 -6.81
C THR A 103 0.76 10.97 -6.82
N GLY A 104 1.56 11.91 -6.31
CA GLY A 104 3.02 11.86 -6.38
C GLY A 104 3.71 10.59 -5.82
N LEU A 105 3.03 9.79 -4.98
CA LEU A 105 3.55 8.49 -4.54
C LEU A 105 3.58 7.45 -5.67
N MET A 106 2.88 7.70 -6.77
CA MET A 106 2.94 6.83 -7.95
C MET A 106 4.22 7.02 -8.77
N HIS A 107 4.88 8.17 -8.73
CA HIS A 107 6.04 8.47 -9.58
C HIS A 107 7.15 7.42 -9.50
N PRO A 108 7.64 7.02 -8.29
CA PRO A 108 8.64 5.95 -8.17
C PRO A 108 8.13 4.60 -8.69
N ILE A 109 6.85 4.31 -8.48
CA ILE A 109 6.23 3.05 -8.91
C ILE A 109 6.18 3.00 -10.45
N SER A 110 5.70 4.07 -11.08
CA SER A 110 5.69 4.19 -12.56
C SER A 110 7.09 4.08 -13.14
N LEU A 111 8.08 4.75 -12.55
CA LEU A 111 9.46 4.64 -13.00
C LEU A 111 9.99 3.20 -12.89
N LEU A 112 9.69 2.49 -11.79
CA LEU A 112 10.06 1.08 -11.64
C LEU A 112 9.49 0.22 -12.78
N VAL A 113 8.21 0.39 -13.08
CA VAL A 113 7.53 -0.37 -14.14
C VAL A 113 8.12 -0.04 -15.51
N ALA A 114 8.50 1.23 -15.77
CA ALA A 114 9.15 1.61 -17.01
C ALA A 114 10.57 1.03 -17.15
N LEU A 115 11.36 1.07 -16.06
CA LEU A 115 12.70 0.48 -16.00
C LEU A 115 12.67 -1.04 -16.27
N GLU A 116 11.66 -1.73 -15.76
CA GLU A 116 11.50 -3.18 -15.92
C GLU A 116 11.27 -3.60 -17.38
N THR A 117 10.81 -2.70 -18.25
CA THR A 117 10.69 -2.96 -19.69
C THR A 117 12.05 -3.00 -20.41
N GLY A 118 13.10 -2.45 -19.81
CA GLY A 118 14.40 -2.23 -20.48
C GLY A 118 14.39 -1.13 -21.55
N LYS A 119 13.24 -0.51 -21.85
CA LYS A 119 13.10 0.58 -22.84
C LYS A 119 13.54 1.94 -22.29
N VAL A 120 13.64 2.07 -20.97
CA VAL A 120 13.92 3.31 -20.25
C VAL A 120 15.15 3.13 -19.37
N LYS A 121 15.98 4.18 -19.31
CA LYS A 121 17.12 4.31 -18.39
C LYS A 121 16.99 5.59 -17.56
N LEU A 122 17.57 5.60 -16.37
CA LEU A 122 17.59 6.80 -15.50
C LEU A 122 18.24 8.01 -16.16
N SER A 123 19.22 7.79 -17.07
CA SER A 123 19.92 8.82 -17.82
C SER A 123 19.20 9.33 -19.06
N ASP A 124 18.05 8.75 -19.42
CA ASP A 124 17.30 9.19 -20.59
C ASP A 124 16.83 10.63 -20.43
N LYS A 125 17.08 11.44 -21.47
CA LYS A 125 16.67 12.85 -21.51
C LYS A 125 15.17 12.96 -21.78
N VAL A 126 14.53 13.83 -21.06
CA VAL A 126 13.10 14.15 -21.14
C VAL A 126 12.95 15.66 -21.18
N ASP A 127 12.41 16.18 -22.26
CA ASP A 127 12.08 17.59 -22.37
C ASP A 127 10.70 17.86 -21.72
N THR A 128 10.69 18.59 -20.60
CA THR A 128 9.48 19.01 -19.90
C THR A 128 9.01 20.42 -20.31
N GLY A 129 9.77 21.08 -21.20
CA GLY A 129 9.49 22.42 -21.70
C GLY A 129 9.34 23.44 -20.56
N ASN A 130 8.32 24.28 -20.69
CA ASN A 130 8.02 25.32 -19.70
C ASN A 130 7.15 24.81 -18.52
N GLY A 131 7.02 23.50 -18.36
CA GLY A 131 6.23 22.91 -17.27
C GLY A 131 4.73 22.77 -17.59
N ILE A 132 4.31 22.94 -18.85
CA ILE A 132 2.96 22.68 -19.34
C ILE A 132 3.03 21.79 -20.57
N TYR A 133 2.31 20.68 -20.56
CA TYR A 133 2.26 19.73 -21.66
C TYR A 133 0.81 19.36 -22.00
N GLN A 134 0.48 19.32 -23.28
CA GLN A 134 -0.89 18.99 -23.74
C GLN A 134 -1.02 17.50 -24.00
N VAL A 135 -1.94 16.84 -23.29
CA VAL A 135 -2.27 15.42 -23.48
C VAL A 135 -3.75 15.31 -23.88
N GLN A 136 -4.02 14.98 -25.14
CA GLN A 136 -5.41 14.80 -25.63
C GLN A 136 -6.34 15.97 -25.26
N GLY A 137 -5.87 17.21 -25.41
CA GLY A 137 -6.64 18.42 -25.11
C GLY A 137 -6.74 18.80 -23.62
N ARG A 138 -6.04 18.09 -22.73
CA ARG A 138 -5.95 18.39 -21.30
C ARG A 138 -4.51 18.82 -20.95
N GLU A 139 -4.39 19.80 -20.07
CA GLU A 139 -3.07 20.26 -19.60
C GLU A 139 -2.56 19.38 -18.49
N LEU A 140 -1.36 18.80 -18.69
CA LEU A 140 -0.53 18.20 -17.64
C LEU A 140 0.50 19.25 -17.22
N LYS A 141 0.57 19.54 -15.92
CA LYS A 141 1.44 20.59 -15.39
C LYS A 141 2.41 20.06 -14.34
N ASP A 142 3.62 20.56 -14.40
CA ASP A 142 4.58 20.45 -13.31
C ASP A 142 4.30 21.55 -12.26
N HIS A 143 4.66 21.29 -11.00
CA HIS A 143 4.39 22.24 -9.91
C HIS A 143 5.09 23.60 -10.09
N ASN A 144 6.18 23.67 -10.89
CA ASN A 144 6.95 24.88 -11.16
C ASN A 144 6.63 25.55 -12.51
N TRP A 145 5.52 25.18 -13.17
CA TRP A 145 5.11 25.75 -14.47
C TRP A 145 5.13 27.28 -14.50
N HIS A 146 4.73 27.91 -13.38
CA HIS A 146 4.73 29.38 -13.23
C HIS A 146 6.13 30.00 -13.09
N ARG A 147 7.18 29.18 -12.98
CA ARG A 147 8.61 29.57 -12.91
C ARG A 147 9.37 29.16 -14.17
N GLY A 148 8.70 28.73 -15.23
CA GLY A 148 9.31 28.37 -16.52
C GLY A 148 9.61 26.87 -16.70
N GLY A 149 9.13 25.99 -15.79
CA GLY A 149 9.33 24.54 -15.91
C GLY A 149 10.76 24.09 -15.61
N TYR A 150 11.11 22.87 -16.05
CA TYR A 150 12.42 22.27 -15.82
C TYR A 150 13.25 22.16 -17.12
N GLY A 151 12.64 22.43 -18.30
CA GLY A 151 13.33 22.23 -19.59
C GLY A 151 13.67 20.76 -19.83
N GLU A 152 14.87 20.50 -20.35
CA GLU A 152 15.38 19.15 -20.56
C GLU A 152 16.08 18.62 -19.30
N ILE A 153 15.57 17.53 -18.74
CA ILE A 153 16.10 16.85 -17.56
C ILE A 153 16.18 15.34 -17.82
N THR A 154 16.91 14.59 -16.99
CA THR A 154 16.92 13.13 -17.05
C THR A 154 15.68 12.55 -16.37
N ALA A 155 15.36 11.27 -16.65
CA ALA A 155 14.29 10.54 -15.95
C ALA A 155 14.53 10.49 -14.43
N GLN A 156 15.79 10.39 -13.99
CA GLN A 156 16.18 10.45 -12.57
C GLN A 156 15.89 11.82 -11.96
N GLU A 157 16.30 12.90 -12.62
CA GLU A 157 16.02 14.27 -12.19
C GLU A 157 14.51 14.54 -12.20
N GLY A 158 13.78 14.00 -13.18
CA GLY A 158 12.32 14.08 -13.24
C GLY A 158 11.65 13.46 -12.04
N LEU A 159 12.13 12.30 -11.55
CA LEU A 159 11.67 11.73 -10.29
C LEU A 159 12.04 12.63 -9.10
N ALA A 160 13.27 13.09 -9.02
CA ALA A 160 13.76 13.94 -7.94
C ALA A 160 13.04 15.29 -7.84
N ALA A 161 12.66 15.85 -8.99
CA ALA A 161 11.88 17.09 -9.11
C ALA A 161 10.35 16.84 -8.97
N SER A 162 9.92 15.60 -8.83
CA SER A 162 8.48 15.23 -8.86
C SER A 162 7.75 15.80 -10.09
N SER A 163 8.42 15.78 -11.27
CA SER A 163 7.85 16.29 -12.51
C SER A 163 6.80 15.32 -13.07
N ASN A 164 5.56 15.75 -13.13
CA ASN A 164 4.46 15.01 -13.76
C ASN A 164 4.74 14.74 -15.25
N ILE A 165 5.29 15.77 -15.93
CA ILE A 165 5.58 15.69 -17.38
C ILE A 165 6.72 14.71 -17.65
N ALA A 166 7.80 14.77 -16.84
CA ALA A 166 8.92 13.83 -17.00
C ALA A 166 8.47 12.38 -16.77
N ILE A 167 7.70 12.14 -15.72
CA ILE A 167 7.14 10.79 -15.45
C ILE A 167 6.25 10.35 -16.61
N TYR A 168 5.26 11.17 -17.01
CA TYR A 168 4.37 10.79 -18.10
C TYR A 168 5.14 10.49 -19.40
N LYS A 169 6.05 11.36 -19.84
CA LYS A 169 6.83 11.15 -21.08
C LYS A 169 7.71 9.89 -20.99
N THR A 170 8.26 9.60 -19.80
CA THR A 170 8.98 8.35 -19.55
C THR A 170 8.04 7.14 -19.73
N MET A 171 6.81 7.23 -19.20
CA MET A 171 5.79 6.19 -19.37
C MET A 171 5.28 6.09 -20.80
N GLU A 172 5.10 7.21 -21.49
CA GLU A 172 4.72 7.26 -22.92
C GLU A 172 5.77 6.58 -23.80
N LYS A 173 7.08 6.81 -23.54
CA LYS A 173 8.17 6.11 -24.21
C LYS A 173 8.11 4.59 -24.00
N ALA A 174 7.78 4.13 -22.82
CA ALA A 174 7.74 2.69 -22.50
C ALA A 174 6.48 1.99 -22.99
N PHE A 175 5.32 2.65 -22.94
CA PHE A 175 3.99 2.04 -23.04
C PHE A 175 3.02 2.77 -23.98
N GLY A 176 3.41 3.88 -24.64
CA GLY A 176 2.49 4.70 -25.44
C GLY A 176 1.76 3.93 -26.52
N ASP A 177 2.41 2.93 -27.12
CA ASP A 177 1.81 2.05 -28.15
C ASP A 177 0.77 1.08 -27.55
N ASN A 178 0.94 0.69 -26.27
CA ASN A 178 0.05 -0.25 -25.60
C ASN A 178 0.01 0.05 -24.09
N PRO A 179 -0.81 0.99 -23.63
CA PRO A 179 -0.96 1.34 -22.21
C PRO A 179 -1.40 0.17 -21.33
N GLN A 180 -2.12 -0.82 -21.87
CA GLN A 180 -2.53 -2.00 -21.09
C GLN A 180 -1.34 -2.75 -20.49
N THR A 181 -0.21 -2.80 -21.20
CA THR A 181 1.00 -3.47 -20.70
C THR A 181 1.51 -2.89 -19.38
N PHE A 182 1.34 -1.57 -19.15
CA PHE A 182 1.67 -0.94 -17.86
C PHE A 182 0.82 -1.53 -16.73
N PHE A 183 -0.48 -1.66 -16.92
CA PHE A 183 -1.39 -2.20 -15.91
C PHE A 183 -1.19 -3.70 -15.69
N ASP A 184 -0.88 -4.44 -16.74
CA ASP A 184 -0.56 -5.87 -16.64
C ASP A 184 0.74 -6.08 -15.81
N LEU A 185 1.75 -5.23 -16.00
CA LEU A 185 2.98 -5.26 -15.18
C LEU A 185 2.70 -4.85 -13.72
N LEU A 186 1.91 -3.81 -13.46
CA LEU A 186 1.49 -3.44 -12.11
C LEU A 186 0.79 -4.60 -11.39
N ALA A 187 -0.10 -5.30 -12.09
CA ALA A 187 -0.79 -6.48 -11.55
C ALA A 187 0.19 -7.62 -11.24
N ASN A 188 1.14 -7.91 -12.15
CA ASN A 188 2.18 -8.92 -11.94
C ASN A 188 3.12 -8.56 -10.77
N MET A 189 3.37 -7.28 -10.55
CA MET A 189 4.10 -6.76 -9.40
C MET A 189 3.28 -6.77 -8.10
N SER A 190 2.01 -7.23 -8.15
CA SER A 190 1.08 -7.24 -7.01
C SER A 190 0.80 -5.85 -6.43
N TYR A 191 0.81 -4.80 -7.27
CA TYR A 191 0.44 -3.46 -6.86
C TYR A 191 -1.02 -3.43 -6.39
N GLY A 192 -1.27 -2.74 -5.27
CA GLY A 192 -2.60 -2.68 -4.66
C GLY A 192 -2.90 -3.81 -3.66
N LYS A 193 -1.97 -4.74 -3.44
CA LYS A 193 -2.10 -5.78 -2.41
C LYS A 193 -1.56 -5.32 -1.04
N PRO A 194 -2.06 -5.91 0.06
CA PRO A 194 -3.09 -6.96 0.16
C PRO A 194 -4.53 -6.42 0.09
N ASP A 195 -5.50 -7.31 -0.12
CA ASP A 195 -6.93 -6.97 -0.14
C ASP A 195 -7.54 -6.93 1.28
N SER A 196 -6.89 -7.59 2.24
CA SER A 196 -7.28 -7.60 3.65
C SER A 196 -6.07 -7.78 4.57
N ILE A 197 -6.19 -7.27 5.79
CA ILE A 197 -5.19 -7.44 6.87
C ILE A 197 -5.98 -7.70 8.15
N THR A 198 -5.62 -8.78 8.87
CA THR A 198 -6.24 -9.11 10.16
C THR A 198 -6.07 -7.95 11.14
N GLY A 199 -7.17 -7.45 11.69
CA GLY A 199 -7.20 -6.31 12.60
C GLY A 199 -7.42 -4.94 11.94
N ILE A 200 -7.49 -4.85 10.59
CA ILE A 200 -7.84 -3.63 9.87
C ILE A 200 -9.18 -3.85 9.16
N ALA A 201 -10.26 -3.37 9.78
CA ALA A 201 -11.62 -3.67 9.32
C ALA A 201 -12.02 -2.95 8.03
N ASN A 202 -11.44 -1.78 7.73
CA ASN A 202 -11.88 -0.90 6.64
C ASN A 202 -10.99 -0.97 5.39
N LEU A 203 -10.04 -1.90 5.32
CA LEU A 203 -9.25 -2.10 4.13
C LEU A 203 -10.12 -2.68 3.01
N LYS A 204 -10.07 -2.03 1.85
CA LYS A 204 -10.77 -2.48 0.64
C LYS A 204 -9.74 -2.88 -0.42
N PRO A 205 -10.10 -3.82 -1.32
CA PRO A 205 -9.31 -4.07 -2.51
C PRO A 205 -9.05 -2.78 -3.29
N ALA A 206 -7.84 -2.63 -3.81
CA ALA A 206 -7.51 -1.51 -4.68
C ALA A 206 -8.36 -1.55 -5.96
N HIS A 207 -8.80 -0.38 -6.42
CA HIS A 207 -9.48 -0.21 -7.69
C HIS A 207 -8.64 0.68 -8.60
N ILE A 208 -8.26 0.17 -9.76
CA ILE A 208 -7.41 0.85 -10.74
C ILE A 208 -8.15 0.83 -12.08
N VAL A 209 -8.45 2.01 -12.62
CA VAL A 209 -9.08 2.13 -13.94
C VAL A 209 -8.05 1.83 -15.02
N THR A 210 -8.40 0.96 -15.95
CA THR A 210 -7.52 0.42 -16.99
C THR A 210 -8.12 0.59 -18.39
N PRO A 211 -7.37 0.40 -19.48
CA PRO A 211 -7.92 0.40 -20.84
C PRO A 211 -9.05 -0.61 -21.11
N LYS A 212 -9.25 -1.59 -20.23
CA LYS A 212 -10.34 -2.57 -20.33
C LYS A 212 -11.67 -2.05 -19.76
N ASP A 213 -11.64 -0.93 -19.03
CA ASP A 213 -12.83 -0.36 -18.44
C ASP A 213 -13.60 0.52 -19.42
N ASN A 214 -14.93 0.48 -19.41
CA ASN A 214 -15.80 1.17 -20.35
C ASN A 214 -15.67 2.70 -20.28
N ASN A 215 -15.24 3.26 -19.17
CA ASN A 215 -15.04 4.68 -18.94
C ASN A 215 -13.61 5.16 -19.23
N TRP A 216 -12.75 4.32 -19.77
CA TRP A 216 -11.37 4.67 -20.12
C TRP A 216 -11.33 5.65 -21.31
N ALA A 217 -10.59 6.73 -21.14
CA ALA A 217 -10.24 7.68 -22.20
C ALA A 217 -8.75 7.63 -22.53
N LYS A 218 -8.34 7.97 -23.75
CA LYS A 218 -6.92 7.97 -24.15
C LYS A 218 -6.04 8.86 -23.27
N SER A 219 -6.61 9.97 -22.73
CA SER A 219 -5.90 10.84 -21.80
C SER A 219 -5.61 10.17 -20.45
N ASP A 220 -6.35 9.13 -20.06
CA ASP A 220 -6.29 8.56 -18.73
C ASP A 220 -4.97 7.90 -18.42
N PHE A 221 -4.23 7.42 -19.44
CA PHE A 221 -2.89 6.89 -19.24
C PHE A 221 -1.94 7.91 -18.59
N ALA A 222 -2.00 9.17 -19.04
CA ALA A 222 -1.19 10.22 -18.44
C ALA A 222 -1.52 10.42 -16.96
N TRP A 223 -2.80 10.48 -16.61
CA TRP A 223 -3.24 10.69 -15.25
C TRP A 223 -2.96 9.45 -14.36
N SER A 224 -3.17 8.25 -14.89
CA SER A 224 -2.87 7.02 -14.16
C SER A 224 -1.38 6.86 -13.86
N SER A 225 -0.51 7.26 -14.81
CA SER A 225 0.94 7.19 -14.63
C SER A 225 1.47 8.10 -13.52
N ILE A 226 0.72 9.13 -13.12
CA ILE A 226 1.07 10.06 -12.04
C ILE A 226 0.18 9.90 -10.79
N GLY A 227 -0.64 8.82 -10.74
CA GLY A 227 -1.35 8.39 -9.53
C GLY A 227 -2.82 8.76 -9.44
N TYR A 228 -3.42 9.29 -10.52
CA TYR A 228 -4.88 9.45 -10.62
C TYR A 228 -5.54 8.18 -11.16
N ASN A 229 -6.87 8.18 -11.23
CA ASN A 229 -7.69 7.07 -11.75
C ASN A 229 -7.51 5.76 -10.98
N GLN A 230 -7.13 5.86 -9.70
CA GLN A 230 -6.96 4.72 -8.82
C GLN A 230 -7.43 5.04 -7.41
N GLN A 231 -7.94 4.02 -6.75
CA GLN A 231 -8.35 4.04 -5.35
C GLN A 231 -7.52 2.97 -4.64
N ILE A 232 -6.58 3.40 -3.82
CA ILE A 232 -5.63 2.54 -3.13
C ILE A 232 -5.41 3.06 -1.70
N SER A 233 -5.28 2.16 -0.73
CA SER A 233 -5.05 2.56 0.65
C SER A 233 -3.57 2.90 0.91
N PRO A 234 -3.27 3.76 1.89
CA PRO A 234 -1.89 4.05 2.30
C PRO A 234 -1.09 2.80 2.67
N ILE A 235 -1.73 1.81 3.27
CA ILE A 235 -1.04 0.57 3.67
C ILE A 235 -0.71 -0.32 2.47
N GLN A 236 -1.52 -0.31 1.40
CA GLN A 236 -1.22 -1.01 0.16
C GLN A 236 -0.05 -0.35 -0.57
N ILE A 237 -0.01 0.98 -0.60
CA ILE A 237 1.15 1.74 -1.13
C ILE A 237 2.40 1.43 -0.30
N LEU A 238 2.31 1.50 1.03
CA LEU A 238 3.43 1.18 1.92
C LEU A 238 3.93 -0.25 1.70
N THR A 239 3.04 -1.21 1.49
CA THR A 239 3.40 -2.61 1.19
C THR A 239 4.23 -2.71 -0.08
N PHE A 240 3.89 -1.96 -1.12
CA PHE A 240 4.68 -1.91 -2.35
C PHE A 240 6.05 -1.27 -2.13
N TYR A 241 6.11 -0.14 -1.42
CA TYR A 241 7.39 0.51 -1.06
C TYR A 241 8.24 -0.39 -0.15
N ASN A 242 7.62 -1.13 0.76
CA ASN A 242 8.32 -2.12 1.57
C ASN A 242 8.97 -3.20 0.70
N ALA A 243 8.30 -3.65 -0.36
CA ALA A 243 8.90 -4.61 -1.29
C ALA A 243 10.13 -4.03 -2.01
N ILE A 244 10.11 -2.74 -2.41
CA ILE A 244 11.27 -2.05 -2.97
C ILE A 244 12.43 -2.04 -1.95
N ALA A 245 12.15 -1.66 -0.70
CA ALA A 245 13.14 -1.66 0.38
C ALA A 245 13.70 -3.08 0.65
N ASN A 246 12.84 -4.10 0.54
CA ASN A 246 13.15 -5.52 0.76
C ASN A 246 13.68 -6.23 -0.51
N ASN A 247 14.37 -5.50 -1.37
CA ASN A 247 15.01 -6.01 -2.60
C ASN A 247 14.06 -6.72 -3.58
N GLY A 248 12.80 -6.28 -3.62
CA GLY A 248 11.75 -6.79 -4.50
C GLY A 248 10.81 -7.82 -3.85
N LYS A 249 11.10 -8.30 -2.64
CA LYS A 249 10.25 -9.27 -1.95
C LYS A 249 9.11 -8.57 -1.20
N MET A 250 7.87 -8.79 -1.63
CA MET A 250 6.67 -8.23 -1.01
C MET A 250 6.14 -9.15 0.09
N ILE A 251 5.98 -8.60 1.29
CA ILE A 251 5.53 -9.30 2.49
C ILE A 251 4.19 -8.74 2.94
N GLN A 252 3.31 -9.62 3.44
CA GLN A 252 2.02 -9.28 4.03
C GLN A 252 2.22 -8.43 5.30
N PRO A 253 1.61 -7.24 5.39
CA PRO A 253 1.58 -6.48 6.64
C PRO A 253 0.86 -7.25 7.76
N GLN A 254 1.38 -7.13 9.00
CA GLN A 254 0.88 -7.83 10.16
C GLN A 254 0.67 -6.88 11.35
N LEU A 255 -0.52 -6.90 11.96
CA LEU A 255 -0.80 -6.25 13.26
C LEU A 255 -0.61 -7.19 14.45
N TYR A 256 -0.59 -8.48 14.19
CA TYR A 256 -0.36 -9.52 15.20
C TYR A 256 0.81 -10.40 14.74
N LYS A 257 1.63 -10.82 15.70
CA LYS A 257 2.79 -11.68 15.41
C LYS A 257 2.33 -13.02 14.84
N ASP A 258 2.79 -13.31 13.65
CA ASP A 258 2.55 -14.55 12.93
C ASP A 258 3.77 -14.88 12.04
N SER A 259 3.71 -16.00 11.33
CA SER A 259 4.68 -16.36 10.31
C SER A 259 4.68 -15.32 9.17
N VAL A 260 5.85 -15.09 8.59
CA VAL A 260 5.99 -14.16 7.47
C VAL A 260 5.33 -14.73 6.22
N VAL A 261 4.30 -14.07 5.72
CA VAL A 261 3.61 -14.43 4.47
C VAL A 261 4.16 -13.61 3.32
N VAL A 262 4.61 -14.27 2.26
CA VAL A 262 5.12 -13.64 1.05
C VAL A 262 3.97 -13.47 0.06
N ILE A 263 3.65 -12.23 -0.30
CA ILE A 263 2.65 -11.88 -1.32
C ILE A 263 3.24 -12.10 -2.72
N ASN A 264 4.46 -11.58 -2.94
CA ASN A 264 5.18 -11.71 -4.20
C ASN A 264 6.67 -11.91 -3.90
N PRO A 265 7.28 -13.00 -4.37
CA PRO A 265 8.69 -13.26 -4.10
C PRO A 265 9.64 -12.25 -4.75
N GLN A 266 9.23 -11.64 -5.87
CA GLN A 266 10.04 -10.69 -6.62
C GLN A 266 9.14 -9.81 -7.50
N ILE A 267 8.86 -8.57 -7.07
CA ILE A 267 7.98 -7.65 -7.81
C ILE A 267 8.59 -7.14 -9.12
N ALA A 268 9.91 -7.01 -9.19
CA ALA A 268 10.66 -6.58 -10.38
C ALA A 268 12.07 -7.15 -10.34
N SER A 269 12.79 -7.13 -11.45
CA SER A 269 14.17 -7.58 -11.54
C SER A 269 15.07 -6.84 -10.53
N ARG A 270 16.11 -7.50 -10.07
CA ARG A 270 17.07 -6.89 -9.16
C ARG A 270 17.67 -5.60 -9.73
N ALA A 271 17.97 -5.59 -11.04
CA ALA A 271 18.53 -4.44 -11.73
C ALA A 271 17.58 -3.22 -11.68
N SER A 272 16.26 -3.44 -11.92
CA SER A 272 15.26 -2.37 -11.85
C SER A 272 15.07 -1.86 -10.42
N ILE A 273 15.06 -2.75 -9.42
CA ILE A 273 14.98 -2.37 -8.00
C ILE A 273 16.20 -1.53 -7.59
N ASP A 274 17.41 -1.97 -7.92
CA ASP A 274 18.63 -1.26 -7.57
C ASP A 274 18.70 0.10 -8.28
N SER A 275 18.30 0.19 -9.56
CA SER A 275 18.18 1.44 -10.29
C SER A 275 17.19 2.40 -9.62
N LEU A 276 16.00 1.91 -9.23
CA LEU A 276 15.02 2.76 -8.54
C LEU A 276 15.56 3.24 -7.18
N LYS A 277 16.25 2.40 -6.41
CA LYS A 277 16.88 2.80 -5.13
C LYS A 277 17.90 3.91 -5.33
N LEU A 278 18.71 3.86 -6.38
CA LEU A 278 19.63 4.95 -6.74
C LEU A 278 18.89 6.26 -7.02
N ALA A 279 17.79 6.20 -7.78
CA ALA A 279 16.96 7.37 -8.07
C ALA A 279 16.30 7.96 -6.81
N LEU A 280 15.86 7.10 -5.88
CA LEU A 280 15.28 7.52 -4.60
C LEU A 280 16.36 8.15 -3.68
N ALA A 281 17.57 7.58 -3.64
CA ALA A 281 18.70 8.18 -2.92
C ALA A 281 19.06 9.57 -3.50
N PHE A 282 19.11 9.69 -4.82
CA PHE A 282 19.33 10.98 -5.50
C PHE A 282 18.24 12.01 -5.14
N ASN A 283 16.97 11.60 -5.01
CA ASN A 283 15.91 12.50 -4.56
C ASN A 283 16.19 13.09 -3.15
N ILE A 284 16.81 12.32 -2.26
CA ILE A 284 17.16 12.79 -0.90
C ILE A 284 18.41 13.69 -0.92
N THR A 285 19.37 13.44 -1.81
CA THR A 285 20.60 14.24 -1.88
C THR A 285 20.42 15.53 -2.67
N ASP A 286 19.73 15.47 -3.80
CA ASP A 286 19.70 16.53 -4.82
C ASP A 286 18.26 16.94 -5.24
N GLY A 287 17.22 16.27 -4.72
CA GLY A 287 15.83 16.49 -5.10
C GLY A 287 14.97 17.14 -4.02
N LEU A 288 13.66 17.12 -4.24
CA LEU A 288 12.67 17.64 -3.31
C LEU A 288 12.60 16.88 -1.98
N GLY A 289 13.17 15.67 -1.93
CA GLY A 289 13.29 14.87 -0.70
C GLY A 289 14.39 15.35 0.26
N HIS A 290 15.22 16.32 -0.14
CA HIS A 290 16.34 16.83 0.68
C HIS A 290 15.96 17.21 2.13
N PRO A 291 14.77 17.79 2.43
CA PRO A 291 14.39 18.06 3.82
C PRO A 291 14.26 16.82 4.71
N ALA A 292 14.13 15.62 4.11
CA ALA A 292 14.09 14.35 4.86
C ALA A 292 15.49 13.74 5.09
N LYS A 293 16.57 14.38 4.59
CA LYS A 293 17.93 13.91 4.80
C LYS A 293 18.25 13.87 6.29
N SER A 294 18.84 12.77 6.75
CA SER A 294 19.26 12.57 8.12
C SER A 294 20.62 11.88 8.17
N ASP A 295 21.49 12.35 9.06
CA ASP A 295 22.78 11.70 9.34
C ASP A 295 22.62 10.44 10.22
N LYS A 296 21.42 10.17 10.71
CA LYS A 296 21.08 9.02 11.57
C LYS A 296 20.48 7.84 10.83
N VAL A 297 20.07 8.05 9.58
CA VAL A 297 19.42 7.04 8.74
C VAL A 297 20.04 7.10 7.35
N LEU A 298 20.59 5.98 6.90
CA LEU A 298 21.13 5.79 5.55
C LEU A 298 20.02 5.37 4.59
#